data_bf441f4714e450174476dff6e413fe06
#
_entry.id   bf441f4714e450174476dff6e413fe06
#
_cell.length_a   1.000
_cell.length_b   1.000
_cell.length_c   1.000
_cell.angle_alpha   90.00
_cell.angle_beta   90.00
_cell.angle_gamma   90.00
#
_symmetry.space_group_name_H-M   'P 1'
#
loop_
_entity.id
_entity.type
_entity.pdbx_description
1 polymer ?
#
loop_
_entity_poly.entity_id
_entity_poly.type
_entity_poly.pdbx_seq_one_letter_code
_entity_poly.pdbx_strand_id
1 'polypeptide(L)'
;MPGETATGRPSGTSTGGSGGAGRPADTGSGSCAGTGTGTRSSAGTGTGTGSSTDTGTSWGPVRDRPSDGAAPPRVAVLGASGFLGSAVAAMLARRHLRLRLVARRPSAVPAGAVADVEVCEADLTDTASLAAAVGDVDAIVHLVCHRSGARAWRTDDDPLGEWVNVGMVHALVDILRAAPGTRRPACVFAGSASQVGLTARDRVDGTEEDHPASGYDRHKSLAERALLDATREGVLRAVSLRLPTVYGESRTPTAADGGVVTAMARRALAGEPLTVWRDGTIGRDLLHVDDAARALVTGLDRVGELAGRHWVVGTGRMTTLGDLFRTVARLTADTTGRPPVPVVTVEPPDHATPVDFHSFTVDATAFHRATAWAPRVPLHVGLSRTVSALARGEGAGEALGVGRPSEAGGAERLGGSDTAGRSG
;
A
#
# COMPACT_ATOMS: atom_id res chain seq x y z
N MET A 1 48.37 4.80 39.21
CA MET A 1 49.41 3.89 39.66
C MET A 1 48.94 3.13 40.86
N PRO A 2 49.16 1.77 40.99
CA PRO A 2 48.84 0.67 40.07
C PRO A 2 48.06 -0.47 40.77
N GLY A 3 47.77 -1.57 40.02
CA GLY A 3 47.51 -2.91 40.55
C GLY A 3 46.39 -3.60 39.76
N GLU A 4 46.62 -4.24 38.70
CA GLU A 4 46.95 -5.64 38.29
C GLU A 4 46.47 -6.73 39.23
N THR A 5 45.71 -7.68 38.64
CA THR A 5 45.94 -9.13 38.40
C THR A 5 44.60 -9.80 38.15
N ALA A 6 44.31 -10.40 37.04
CA ALA A 6 44.73 -11.63 36.35
C ALA A 6 44.13 -12.93 36.94
N THR A 7 43.67 -13.78 36.00
CA THR A 7 43.54 -15.24 35.95
C THR A 7 42.21 -15.85 36.38
N GLY A 8 41.63 -16.62 35.45
CA GLY A 8 41.56 -18.04 35.40
C GLY A 8 40.36 -18.62 34.63
N ARG A 9 40.61 -19.22 33.49
CA ARG A 9 39.78 -20.30 32.90
C ARG A 9 39.98 -21.60 33.65
N PRO A 10 39.02 -22.52 33.63
CA PRO A 10 39.36 -23.75 32.94
C PRO A 10 38.27 -24.32 32.03
N SER A 11 38.80 -25.08 31.11
CA SER A 11 38.18 -25.98 30.13
C SER A 11 37.56 -27.23 30.80
N GLY A 12 36.53 -27.80 30.18
CA GLY A 12 35.99 -29.11 30.53
C GLY A 12 35.13 -29.67 29.40
N THR A 13 35.53 -30.79 28.88
CA THR A 13 35.15 -31.56 27.72
C THR A 13 33.95 -32.47 27.94
N SER A 14 33.20 -32.67 26.86
CA SER A 14 32.62 -33.90 26.23
C SER A 14 31.48 -34.66 26.89
N THR A 15 30.59 -35.04 26.05
CA THR A 15 30.02 -36.31 25.59
C THR A 15 28.49 -36.27 25.48
N GLY A 16 27.94 -36.42 24.30
CA GLY A 16 27.28 -37.57 23.76
C GLY A 16 25.84 -37.81 24.20
N GLY A 17 24.89 -37.80 23.26
CA GLY A 17 23.54 -38.29 23.48
C GLY A 17 22.65 -38.04 22.27
N SER A 18 22.51 -39.04 21.45
CA SER A 18 21.58 -39.18 20.33
C SER A 18 20.13 -39.23 20.77
N GLY A 19 19.23 -38.50 20.06
CA GLY A 19 17.80 -38.65 20.24
C GLY A 19 17.06 -37.97 19.12
N GLY A 20 16.61 -38.73 18.12
CA GLY A 20 15.81 -38.23 17.02
C GLY A 20 14.39 -37.92 17.44
N ALA A 21 13.82 -36.89 16.84
CA ALA A 21 12.37 -36.71 16.79
C ALA A 21 12.00 -35.76 15.62
N GLY A 22 11.21 -36.29 14.71
CA GLY A 22 10.05 -35.66 14.13
C GLY A 22 10.26 -34.35 13.33
N ARG A 23 10.38 -34.48 12.02
CA ARG A 23 10.05 -33.40 11.09
C ARG A 23 8.55 -33.11 11.14
N PRO A 24 8.10 -31.86 11.27
CA PRO A 24 6.75 -31.49 10.87
C PRO A 24 6.71 -31.22 9.37
N ALA A 25 5.53 -31.49 8.85
CA ALA A 25 5.18 -31.56 7.43
C ALA A 25 5.38 -30.28 6.65
N ASP A 26 5.75 -30.52 5.43
CA ASP A 26 5.69 -29.74 4.21
C ASP A 26 4.45 -28.83 4.13
N THR A 27 4.62 -27.51 4.30
CA THR A 27 3.61 -26.53 3.88
C THR A 27 3.99 -26.06 2.50
N GLY A 28 3.20 -26.49 1.52
CA GLY A 28 3.38 -26.24 0.10
C GLY A 28 3.68 -24.77 -0.23
N SER A 29 4.87 -24.55 -0.74
CA SER A 29 5.24 -23.33 -1.45
C SER A 29 4.48 -23.30 -2.79
N GLY A 30 3.47 -22.42 -2.91
CA GLY A 30 2.79 -22.15 -4.16
C GLY A 30 3.77 -21.59 -5.17
N SER A 31 4.18 -22.44 -6.10
CA SER A 31 5.06 -22.07 -7.21
C SER A 31 4.27 -21.32 -8.27
N CYS A 32 4.75 -20.16 -8.71
CA CYS A 32 4.29 -19.46 -9.92
C CYS A 32 4.76 -20.21 -11.19
N ALA A 33 4.31 -21.46 -11.37
CA ALA A 33 4.58 -22.24 -12.56
C ALA A 33 3.34 -22.22 -13.48
N GLY A 34 3.41 -21.45 -14.56
CA GLY A 34 2.39 -21.40 -15.59
C GLY A 34 2.37 -22.68 -16.43
N THR A 35 1.23 -23.37 -16.48
CA THR A 35 0.94 -24.39 -17.47
C THR A 35 0.36 -23.71 -18.72
N GLY A 36 1.22 -23.31 -19.63
CA GLY A 36 0.86 -22.85 -20.97
C GLY A 36 1.03 -23.97 -21.97
N THR A 37 -0.06 -24.58 -22.46
CA THR A 37 -0.06 -25.44 -23.65
C THR A 37 -0.06 -24.57 -24.90
N GLY A 38 1.11 -24.32 -25.49
CA GLY A 38 1.26 -23.60 -26.75
C GLY A 38 1.92 -24.50 -27.78
N THR A 39 1.18 -24.85 -28.82
CA THR A 39 1.63 -25.57 -30.04
C THR A 39 2.76 -24.82 -30.75
N ARG A 40 3.86 -25.52 -31.00
CA ARG A 40 4.99 -25.03 -31.80
C ARG A 40 4.63 -25.12 -33.30
N SER A 41 4.89 -24.06 -34.01
CA SER A 41 5.10 -24.10 -35.47
C SER A 41 6.44 -23.49 -35.80
N SER A 42 7.17 -24.15 -36.68
CA SER A 42 8.58 -23.98 -36.99
C SER A 42 8.83 -23.09 -38.20
N ALA A 43 10.07 -22.55 -38.23
CA ALA A 43 10.95 -22.24 -39.37
C ALA A 43 10.90 -20.82 -39.99
N GLY A 44 12.10 -20.24 -40.01
CA GLY A 44 12.43 -19.06 -40.80
C GLY A 44 13.85 -18.57 -40.50
N THR A 45 14.85 -19.10 -41.21
CA THR A 45 16.27 -18.64 -41.24
C THR A 45 16.37 -17.32 -41.99
N GLY A 46 16.96 -16.30 -41.37
CA GLY A 46 17.33 -15.04 -42.02
C GLY A 46 18.58 -14.45 -41.38
N THR A 47 19.70 -14.56 -42.10
CA THR A 47 20.98 -13.90 -41.79
C THR A 47 20.90 -12.41 -42.13
N GLY A 48 21.13 -11.53 -41.16
CA GLY A 48 21.24 -10.10 -41.37
C GLY A 48 22.26 -9.49 -40.42
N THR A 49 23.42 -9.09 -40.97
CA THR A 49 24.45 -8.28 -40.32
C THR A 49 23.93 -6.86 -40.11
N GLY A 50 23.98 -6.33 -38.87
CA GLY A 50 23.57 -4.95 -38.64
C GLY A 50 23.92 -4.45 -37.23
N SER A 51 24.90 -3.57 -37.17
CA SER A 51 25.05 -2.38 -36.33
C SER A 51 24.40 -2.42 -34.94
N SER A 52 25.24 -2.41 -33.92
CA SER A 52 24.88 -2.18 -32.53
C SER A 52 24.27 -0.76 -32.33
N THR A 53 22.97 -0.68 -32.34
CA THR A 53 22.24 0.45 -31.78
C THR A 53 21.69 0.03 -30.42
N ASP A 54 21.95 0.87 -29.41
CA ASP A 54 21.44 0.76 -28.03
C ASP A 54 19.92 0.60 -28.07
N THR A 55 19.44 -0.64 -28.05
CA THR A 55 18.01 -0.95 -27.91
C THR A 55 17.64 -1.04 -26.44
N GLY A 56 17.85 0.06 -25.73
CA GLY A 56 17.16 0.27 -24.46
C GLY A 56 15.67 0.14 -24.74
N THR A 57 15.04 -0.93 -24.27
CA THR A 57 13.59 -1.12 -24.35
C THR A 57 12.91 0.12 -23.76
N SER A 58 12.54 1.05 -24.65
CA SER A 58 11.80 2.24 -24.31
C SER A 58 10.42 1.78 -23.83
N TRP A 59 10.18 1.79 -22.51
CA TRP A 59 8.84 1.82 -21.98
C TRP A 59 8.21 3.12 -22.47
N GLY A 60 7.48 3.06 -23.57
CA GLY A 60 6.61 4.13 -24.04
C GLY A 60 5.20 3.90 -23.53
N PRO A 61 4.26 4.86 -23.73
CA PRO A 61 2.85 4.64 -23.40
C PRO A 61 2.44 3.29 -23.99
N VAL A 62 1.86 2.41 -23.14
CA VAL A 62 1.35 1.10 -23.59
C VAL A 62 0.38 1.39 -24.72
N ARG A 63 0.82 1.18 -25.94
CA ARG A 63 -0.01 1.40 -27.14
C ARG A 63 -1.17 0.41 -27.09
N ASP A 64 -2.34 0.83 -27.49
CA ASP A 64 -3.54 -0.02 -27.56
C ASP A 64 -3.39 -1.23 -28.49
N ARG A 65 -2.27 -1.33 -29.23
CA ARG A 65 -1.86 -2.50 -30.00
C ARG A 65 -0.34 -2.65 -29.94
N PRO A 66 0.19 -3.88 -29.74
CA PRO A 66 1.62 -4.15 -29.94
C PRO A 66 1.99 -3.86 -31.40
N SER A 67 3.18 -3.30 -31.62
CA SER A 67 3.80 -3.29 -32.93
C SER A 67 3.98 -4.74 -33.39
N ASP A 68 3.68 -5.02 -34.67
CA ASP A 68 3.68 -6.36 -35.24
C ASP A 68 4.91 -7.18 -34.79
N GLY A 69 4.66 -8.26 -34.04
CA GLY A 69 5.65 -9.27 -33.65
C GLY A 69 6.31 -9.14 -32.28
N ALA A 70 6.14 -8.05 -31.53
CA ALA A 70 6.67 -7.94 -30.17
C ALA A 70 5.72 -8.57 -29.14
N ALA A 71 6.27 -9.33 -28.18
CA ALA A 71 5.48 -9.87 -27.08
C ALA A 71 4.91 -8.71 -26.21
N PRO A 72 3.65 -8.81 -25.74
CA PRO A 72 3.07 -7.78 -24.86
C PRO A 72 3.93 -7.61 -23.60
N PRO A 73 4.09 -6.35 -23.11
CA PRO A 73 4.89 -6.09 -21.94
C PRO A 73 4.28 -6.74 -20.70
N ARG A 74 5.14 -7.20 -19.78
CA ARG A 74 4.71 -7.80 -18.51
C ARG A 74 4.81 -6.79 -17.37
N VAL A 75 3.71 -6.57 -16.69
CA VAL A 75 3.60 -5.68 -15.54
C VAL A 75 3.27 -6.49 -14.29
N ALA A 76 4.07 -6.36 -13.22
CA ALA A 76 3.75 -6.89 -11.91
C ALA A 76 3.14 -5.81 -11.02
N VAL A 77 2.01 -6.12 -10.37
CA VAL A 77 1.42 -5.30 -9.31
C VAL A 77 1.66 -6.01 -7.99
N LEU A 78 2.62 -5.50 -7.20
CA LEU A 78 2.92 -6.01 -5.87
C LEU A 78 1.97 -5.39 -4.86
N GLY A 79 1.20 -6.23 -4.15
CA GLY A 79 0.11 -5.78 -3.27
C GLY A 79 -1.24 -5.63 -4.02
N ALA A 80 -1.45 -6.41 -5.07
CA ALA A 80 -2.62 -6.32 -5.96
C ALA A 80 -3.97 -6.54 -5.26
N SER A 81 -4.02 -7.36 -4.19
CA SER A 81 -5.26 -7.59 -3.41
C SER A 81 -5.59 -6.45 -2.43
N GLY A 82 -4.73 -5.44 -2.32
CA GLY A 82 -4.93 -4.28 -1.45
C GLY A 82 -5.90 -3.25 -2.03
N PHE A 83 -6.26 -2.24 -1.20
CA PHE A 83 -7.19 -1.18 -1.56
C PHE A 83 -6.76 -0.45 -2.85
N LEU A 84 -5.56 0.13 -2.87
CA LEU A 84 -5.03 0.81 -4.05
C LEU A 84 -4.62 -0.18 -5.15
N GLY A 85 -4.12 -1.36 -4.75
CA GLY A 85 -3.67 -2.39 -5.69
C GLY A 85 -4.78 -2.92 -6.58
N SER A 86 -5.96 -3.17 -6.03
CA SER A 86 -7.14 -3.61 -6.79
C SER A 86 -7.64 -2.57 -7.79
N ALA A 87 -7.51 -1.28 -7.46
CA ALA A 87 -7.87 -0.19 -8.36
C ALA A 87 -6.86 -0.07 -9.52
N VAL A 88 -5.56 -0.19 -9.24
CA VAL A 88 -4.50 -0.22 -10.28
C VAL A 88 -4.65 -1.45 -11.17
N ALA A 89 -4.86 -2.63 -10.58
CA ALA A 89 -5.08 -3.86 -11.32
C ALA A 89 -6.27 -3.75 -12.29
N ALA A 90 -7.39 -3.15 -11.85
CA ALA A 90 -8.56 -2.94 -12.69
C ALA A 90 -8.29 -2.01 -13.89
N MET A 91 -7.43 -1.01 -13.74
CA MET A 91 -7.04 -0.13 -14.85
C MET A 91 -6.09 -0.82 -15.83
N LEU A 92 -5.08 -1.52 -15.33
CA LEU A 92 -4.10 -2.23 -16.16
C LEU A 92 -4.74 -3.41 -16.89
N ALA A 93 -5.68 -4.10 -16.27
CA ALA A 93 -6.40 -5.22 -16.89
C ALA A 93 -7.17 -4.84 -18.16
N ARG A 94 -7.45 -3.57 -18.41
CA ARG A 94 -8.13 -3.08 -19.63
C ARG A 94 -7.17 -2.83 -20.80
N ARG A 95 -5.88 -3.15 -20.64
CA ARG A 95 -4.81 -2.90 -21.63
C ARG A 95 -4.29 -4.20 -22.24
N HIS A 96 -3.74 -4.15 -23.43
CA HIS A 96 -3.05 -5.27 -24.08
C HIS A 96 -1.66 -5.47 -23.46
N LEU A 97 -1.57 -6.21 -22.34
CA LEU A 97 -0.34 -6.55 -21.63
C LEU A 97 -0.49 -7.87 -20.87
N ARG A 98 0.60 -8.40 -20.37
CA ARG A 98 0.60 -9.51 -19.41
C ARG A 98 0.65 -8.91 -18.00
N LEU A 99 -0.37 -9.17 -17.21
CA LEU A 99 -0.56 -8.59 -15.89
C LEU A 99 -0.39 -9.63 -14.80
N ARG A 100 0.67 -9.51 -14.01
CA ARG A 100 0.91 -10.36 -12.85
C ARG A 100 0.41 -9.66 -11.59
N LEU A 101 -0.60 -10.24 -10.93
CA LEU A 101 -1.18 -9.75 -9.69
C LEU A 101 -0.60 -10.54 -8.52
N VAL A 102 0.27 -9.90 -7.72
CA VAL A 102 1.00 -10.57 -6.63
C VAL A 102 0.54 -10.06 -5.28
N ALA A 103 0.10 -10.95 -4.40
CA ALA A 103 -0.27 -10.63 -3.02
C ALA A 103 -0.31 -11.89 -2.15
N ARG A 104 -0.29 -11.73 -0.81
CA ARG A 104 -0.44 -12.84 0.16
C ARG A 104 -1.82 -13.49 0.16
N ARG A 105 -2.81 -12.84 -0.40
CA ARG A 105 -4.17 -13.36 -0.59
C ARG A 105 -4.50 -13.29 -2.06
N PRO A 106 -5.27 -14.25 -2.60
CA PRO A 106 -5.63 -14.24 -4.00
C PRO A 106 -6.25 -12.89 -4.40
N SER A 107 -5.81 -12.35 -5.52
CA SER A 107 -6.39 -11.17 -6.14
C SER A 107 -7.51 -11.60 -7.08
N ALA A 108 -8.64 -10.90 -7.05
CA ALA A 108 -9.68 -11.13 -8.04
C ALA A 108 -9.20 -10.67 -9.43
N VAL A 109 -9.44 -11.48 -10.46
CA VAL A 109 -9.24 -11.06 -11.84
C VAL A 109 -10.28 -9.98 -12.16
N PRO A 110 -9.88 -8.79 -12.60
CA PRO A 110 -10.84 -7.72 -12.91
C PRO A 110 -11.82 -8.12 -14.02
N ALA A 111 -13.09 -7.83 -13.83
CA ALA A 111 -14.11 -8.11 -14.82
C ALA A 111 -13.84 -7.36 -16.14
N GLY A 112 -14.01 -8.04 -17.26
CA GLY A 112 -13.75 -7.48 -18.60
C GLY A 112 -12.27 -7.24 -18.86
N ALA A 113 -11.37 -8.03 -18.27
CA ALA A 113 -9.94 -7.95 -18.55
C ALA A 113 -9.64 -8.23 -20.03
N VAL A 114 -8.82 -7.36 -20.62
CA VAL A 114 -8.22 -7.51 -21.96
C VAL A 114 -6.80 -8.05 -21.81
N ALA A 115 -6.15 -7.74 -20.69
CA ALA A 115 -4.81 -8.25 -20.34
C ALA A 115 -4.86 -9.78 -20.12
N ASP A 116 -3.74 -10.43 -20.44
CA ASP A 116 -3.47 -11.80 -19.97
C ASP A 116 -3.07 -11.72 -18.48
N VAL A 117 -3.97 -12.18 -17.60
CA VAL A 117 -3.86 -11.98 -16.14
C VAL A 117 -3.39 -13.25 -15.45
N GLU A 118 -2.24 -13.16 -14.82
CA GLU A 118 -1.66 -14.18 -13.93
C GLU A 118 -1.88 -13.74 -12.46
N VAL A 119 -2.51 -14.59 -11.64
CA VAL A 119 -2.69 -14.34 -10.21
C VAL A 119 -1.69 -15.17 -9.43
N CYS A 120 -0.82 -14.50 -8.67
CA CYS A 120 0.20 -15.12 -7.84
C CYS A 120 -0.10 -14.87 -6.36
N GLU A 121 -0.36 -15.94 -5.62
CA GLU A 121 -0.39 -15.91 -4.17
C GLU A 121 1.02 -16.13 -3.65
N ALA A 122 1.64 -15.09 -3.05
CA ALA A 122 3.02 -15.16 -2.60
C ALA A 122 3.26 -14.22 -1.40
N ASP A 123 4.07 -14.68 -0.46
CA ASP A 123 4.65 -13.81 0.56
C ASP A 123 5.94 -13.19 0.01
N LEU A 124 5.87 -11.90 -0.27
CA LEU A 124 6.99 -11.14 -0.84
C LEU A 124 8.09 -10.81 0.19
N THR A 125 7.92 -11.19 1.46
CA THR A 125 9.00 -11.17 2.46
C THR A 125 9.97 -12.34 2.28
N ASP A 126 9.57 -13.38 1.53
CA ASP A 126 10.46 -14.44 1.06
C ASP A 126 11.14 -13.99 -0.24
N THR A 127 12.49 -13.97 -0.23
CA THR A 127 13.31 -13.48 -1.34
C THR A 127 13.12 -14.31 -2.62
N ALA A 128 12.90 -15.62 -2.51
CA ALA A 128 12.68 -16.47 -3.69
C ALA A 128 11.33 -16.17 -4.34
N SER A 129 10.28 -15.98 -3.54
CA SER A 129 8.95 -15.56 -3.99
C SER A 129 8.99 -14.17 -4.64
N LEU A 130 9.74 -13.23 -4.06
CA LEU A 130 9.94 -11.91 -4.63
C LEU A 130 10.68 -11.98 -5.96
N ALA A 131 11.77 -12.78 -6.05
CA ALA A 131 12.51 -12.98 -7.28
C ALA A 131 11.64 -13.59 -8.40
N ALA A 132 10.83 -14.59 -8.09
CA ALA A 132 9.88 -15.17 -9.04
C ALA A 132 8.83 -14.17 -9.52
N ALA A 133 8.38 -13.26 -8.61
CA ALA A 133 7.40 -12.24 -8.95
C ALA A 133 7.93 -11.18 -9.93
N VAL A 134 9.24 -10.84 -9.86
CA VAL A 134 9.80 -9.67 -10.57
C VAL A 134 10.89 -10.02 -11.61
N GLY A 135 11.35 -11.28 -11.68
CA GLY A 135 12.53 -11.64 -12.45
C GLY A 135 12.39 -11.46 -13.97
N ASP A 136 11.19 -11.47 -14.51
CA ASP A 136 10.91 -11.43 -15.96
C ASP A 136 9.96 -10.30 -16.39
N VAL A 137 9.78 -9.28 -15.53
CA VAL A 137 8.85 -8.19 -15.79
C VAL A 137 9.51 -6.98 -16.46
N ASP A 138 8.74 -6.25 -17.23
CA ASP A 138 9.15 -4.98 -17.85
C ASP A 138 8.84 -3.80 -16.94
N ALA A 139 7.85 -3.99 -16.03
CA ALA A 139 7.44 -2.94 -15.10
C ALA A 139 6.86 -3.50 -13.81
N ILE A 140 7.01 -2.71 -12.74
CA ILE A 140 6.56 -3.02 -11.39
C ILE A 140 5.74 -1.84 -10.86
N VAL A 141 4.55 -2.13 -10.32
CA VAL A 141 3.81 -1.18 -9.47
C VAL A 141 3.89 -1.68 -8.04
N HIS A 142 4.66 -0.99 -7.21
CA HIS A 142 4.94 -1.40 -5.84
C HIS A 142 3.99 -0.72 -4.85
N LEU A 143 3.04 -1.49 -4.33
CA LEU A 143 1.98 -1.03 -3.43
C LEU A 143 1.94 -1.79 -2.11
N VAL A 144 2.91 -2.69 -1.88
CA VAL A 144 2.99 -3.40 -0.60
C VAL A 144 3.29 -2.40 0.51
N CYS A 145 2.52 -2.48 1.56
CA CYS A 145 2.70 -1.66 2.75
C CYS A 145 2.17 -2.42 3.96
N HIS A 146 3.01 -2.59 4.98
CA HIS A 146 2.59 -3.08 6.28
C HIS A 146 2.16 -1.93 7.16
N ARG A 147 1.02 -2.10 7.82
CA ARG A 147 0.50 -1.21 8.85
C ARG A 147 -0.11 -2.07 9.96
N SER A 148 0.46 -2.03 11.14
CA SER A 148 0.04 -2.85 12.30
C SER A 148 -1.17 -2.25 12.99
N GLY A 149 -2.39 -2.55 12.53
CA GLY A 149 -3.65 -2.10 13.16
C GLY A 149 -3.93 -0.60 13.02
N ALA A 150 -4.90 -0.10 13.79
CA ALA A 150 -5.35 1.29 13.70
C ALA A 150 -4.32 2.34 14.17
N ARG A 151 -3.24 1.91 14.84
CA ARG A 151 -2.16 2.76 15.35
C ARG A 151 -0.84 2.58 14.62
N ALA A 152 -0.81 1.77 13.58
CA ALA A 152 0.40 1.33 12.89
C ALA A 152 1.29 2.45 12.33
N TRP A 153 0.72 3.59 12.00
CA TRP A 153 1.45 4.74 11.52
C TRP A 153 2.16 5.54 12.64
N ARG A 154 1.89 5.17 13.92
CA ARG A 154 2.44 5.85 15.11
C ARG A 154 3.53 5.06 15.83
N THR A 155 3.65 3.75 15.59
CA THR A 155 4.65 2.92 16.26
C THR A 155 6.00 3.09 15.60
N ASP A 156 6.97 3.61 16.34
CA ASP A 156 8.35 3.73 15.89
C ASP A 156 9.10 2.39 15.91
N ASP A 157 8.58 1.41 16.64
CA ASP A 157 9.18 0.10 16.86
C ASP A 157 8.27 -1.00 16.28
N ASP A 158 8.33 -1.17 14.96
CA ASP A 158 7.65 -2.23 14.23
C ASP A 158 8.65 -2.93 13.30
N PRO A 159 9.43 -3.91 13.81
CA PRO A 159 10.42 -4.62 13.00
C PRO A 159 9.83 -5.34 11.79
N LEU A 160 8.59 -5.84 11.89
CA LEU A 160 7.90 -6.43 10.75
C LEU A 160 7.53 -5.36 9.72
N GLY A 161 7.05 -4.20 10.20
CA GLY A 161 6.77 -3.05 9.34
C GLY A 161 8.01 -2.56 8.62
N GLU A 162 9.14 -2.45 9.31
CA GLU A 162 10.42 -2.08 8.69
C GLU A 162 10.85 -3.12 7.65
N TRP A 163 10.81 -4.40 7.98
CA TRP A 163 11.15 -5.46 7.03
C TRP A 163 10.26 -5.44 5.78
N VAL A 164 8.96 -5.34 5.94
CA VAL A 164 8.01 -5.34 4.80
C VAL A 164 8.11 -4.05 3.98
N ASN A 165 8.26 -2.90 4.64
CA ASN A 165 8.21 -1.61 3.96
C ASN A 165 9.56 -1.17 3.38
N VAL A 166 10.67 -1.57 3.99
CA VAL A 166 12.03 -1.16 3.61
C VAL A 166 12.86 -2.36 3.17
N GLY A 167 12.96 -3.41 3.99
CA GLY A 167 13.77 -4.59 3.68
C GLY A 167 13.38 -5.26 2.38
N MET A 168 12.09 -5.39 2.10
CA MET A 168 11.59 -5.92 0.82
C MET A 168 12.00 -5.06 -0.37
N VAL A 169 12.08 -3.74 -0.23
CA VAL A 169 12.55 -2.85 -1.31
C VAL A 169 14.03 -3.04 -1.57
N HIS A 170 14.85 -3.20 -0.52
CA HIS A 170 16.26 -3.53 -0.69
C HIS A 170 16.45 -4.89 -1.38
N ALA A 171 15.70 -5.92 -0.94
CA ALA A 171 15.73 -7.23 -1.60
C ALA A 171 15.31 -7.15 -3.08
N LEU A 172 14.28 -6.36 -3.41
CA LEU A 172 13.87 -6.10 -4.79
C LEU A 172 15.02 -5.49 -5.60
N VAL A 173 15.69 -4.47 -5.09
CA VAL A 173 16.83 -3.83 -5.76
C VAL A 173 17.97 -4.80 -5.96
N ASP A 174 18.30 -5.63 -4.97
CA ASP A 174 19.37 -6.62 -5.06
C ASP A 174 19.08 -7.73 -6.08
N ILE A 175 17.83 -8.20 -6.13
CA ILE A 175 17.37 -9.15 -7.15
C ILE A 175 17.54 -8.57 -8.55
N LEU A 176 17.12 -7.33 -8.76
CA LEU A 176 17.21 -6.68 -10.07
C LEU A 176 18.66 -6.35 -10.45
N ARG A 177 19.51 -6.03 -9.48
CA ARG A 177 20.95 -5.80 -9.69
C ARG A 177 21.68 -7.08 -10.09
N ALA A 178 21.30 -8.21 -9.49
CA ALA A 178 21.87 -9.53 -9.80
C ALA A 178 21.31 -10.14 -11.09
N ALA A 179 20.22 -9.63 -11.63
CA ALA A 179 19.58 -10.18 -12.82
C ALA A 179 20.49 -10.04 -14.05
N PRO A 180 20.64 -11.11 -14.87
CA PRO A 180 21.49 -11.05 -16.06
C PRO A 180 20.90 -10.12 -17.13
N GLY A 181 21.77 -9.41 -17.84
CA GLY A 181 21.41 -8.59 -18.98
C GLY A 181 21.25 -7.10 -18.67
N THR A 182 20.76 -6.35 -19.66
CA THR A 182 20.63 -4.88 -19.60
C THR A 182 19.21 -4.40 -19.33
N ARG A 183 18.32 -5.31 -18.94
CA ARG A 183 16.92 -4.96 -18.66
C ARG A 183 16.84 -4.07 -17.42
N ARG A 184 16.25 -2.90 -17.57
CA ARG A 184 15.99 -1.93 -16.51
C ARG A 184 14.48 -1.73 -16.36
N PRO A 185 13.80 -2.53 -15.53
CA PRO A 185 12.35 -2.43 -15.42
C PRO A 185 11.92 -1.06 -14.90
N ALA A 186 10.76 -0.59 -15.37
CA ALA A 186 10.11 0.55 -14.79
C ALA A 186 9.60 0.18 -13.38
N CYS A 187 9.66 1.11 -12.42
CA CYS A 187 9.08 0.90 -11.10
C CYS A 187 8.31 2.14 -10.64
N VAL A 188 7.02 2.00 -10.36
CA VAL A 188 6.23 3.06 -9.74
C VAL A 188 5.96 2.68 -8.30
N PHE A 189 6.40 3.55 -7.39
CA PHE A 189 6.26 3.39 -5.95
C PHE A 189 5.22 4.34 -5.38
N ALA A 190 4.32 3.83 -4.54
CA ALA A 190 3.39 4.66 -3.79
C ALA A 190 4.07 5.21 -2.52
N GLY A 191 4.63 6.41 -2.63
CA GLY A 191 5.13 7.21 -1.52
C GLY A 191 3.98 7.88 -0.74
N SER A 192 4.32 8.69 0.25
CA SER A 192 3.36 9.45 1.06
C SER A 192 3.73 10.92 1.14
N ALA A 193 2.76 11.81 0.99
CA ALA A 193 3.00 13.25 1.16
C ALA A 193 3.38 13.60 2.62
N SER A 194 3.03 12.74 3.59
CA SER A 194 3.39 12.92 5.00
C SER A 194 4.89 12.71 5.30
N GLN A 195 5.68 12.20 4.34
CA GLN A 195 7.15 12.09 4.48
C GLN A 195 7.81 13.45 4.77
N VAL A 196 7.21 14.55 4.33
CA VAL A 196 7.68 15.90 4.65
C VAL A 196 7.68 16.19 6.15
N GLY A 197 6.84 15.48 6.94
CA GLY A 197 6.69 15.68 8.37
C GLY A 197 6.02 17.00 8.72
N LEU A 198 6.48 17.62 9.82
CA LEU A 198 5.98 18.95 10.23
C LEU A 198 6.65 20.02 9.37
N THR A 199 5.86 20.65 8.51
CA THR A 199 6.32 21.78 7.67
C THR A 199 5.56 23.06 8.05
N ALA A 200 6.22 24.21 7.92
CA ALA A 200 5.57 25.51 8.08
C ALA A 200 4.73 25.90 6.86
N ARG A 201 4.76 25.11 5.80
CA ARG A 201 4.01 25.39 4.55
C ARG A 201 2.63 24.75 4.62
N ASP A 202 1.61 25.52 4.28
CA ASP A 202 0.23 25.02 4.10
C ASP A 202 0.07 24.21 2.82
N ARG A 203 1.05 24.30 1.90
CA ARG A 203 1.03 23.66 0.58
C ARG A 203 2.40 23.08 0.25
N VAL A 204 2.44 21.78 0.00
CA VAL A 204 3.64 21.00 -0.26
C VAL A 204 3.73 20.69 -1.76
N ASP A 205 4.85 21.07 -2.41
CA ASP A 205 5.08 20.88 -3.85
C ASP A 205 6.16 19.83 -4.18
N GLY A 206 6.76 19.22 -3.14
CA GLY A 206 7.80 18.20 -3.26
C GLY A 206 9.22 18.77 -3.32
N THR A 207 9.40 20.07 -3.09
CA THR A 207 10.73 20.70 -2.94
C THR A 207 11.17 20.78 -1.49
N GLU A 208 10.28 20.45 -0.55
CA GLU A 208 10.55 20.46 0.87
C GLU A 208 11.52 19.35 1.26
N GLU A 209 12.36 19.63 2.25
CA GLU A 209 13.17 18.62 2.89
C GLU A 209 12.28 17.68 3.74
N ASP A 210 12.59 16.39 3.70
CA ASP A 210 11.85 15.37 4.45
C ASP A 210 12.29 15.38 5.93
N HIS A 211 11.30 15.52 6.81
CA HIS A 211 11.44 15.38 8.26
C HIS A 211 10.41 14.36 8.79
N PRO A 212 10.53 13.07 8.40
CA PRO A 212 9.52 12.06 8.72
C PRO A 212 9.31 11.96 10.22
N ALA A 213 8.07 12.17 10.65
CA ALA A 213 7.71 12.30 12.06
C ALA A 213 7.01 11.05 12.63
N SER A 214 6.88 10.00 11.82
CA SER A 214 6.36 8.70 12.24
C SER A 214 7.19 7.56 11.68
N GLY A 215 7.11 6.36 12.27
CA GLY A 215 7.74 5.16 11.75
C GLY A 215 7.31 4.86 10.32
N TYR A 216 6.02 5.02 10.02
CA TYR A 216 5.48 4.87 8.67
C TYR A 216 6.14 5.84 7.66
N ASP A 217 6.24 7.12 7.99
CA ASP A 217 6.83 8.13 7.09
C ASP A 217 8.31 7.87 6.88
N ARG A 218 9.02 7.45 7.94
CA ARG A 218 10.42 7.05 7.88
C ARG A 218 10.62 5.85 6.95
N HIS A 219 9.79 4.81 7.07
CA HIS A 219 9.84 3.65 6.17
C HIS A 219 9.58 4.04 4.71
N LYS A 220 8.60 4.91 4.47
CA LYS A 220 8.30 5.40 3.10
C LYS A 220 9.47 6.19 2.52
N SER A 221 10.11 7.05 3.31
CA SER A 221 11.27 7.83 2.90
C SER A 221 12.49 6.94 2.60
N LEU A 222 12.78 5.94 3.45
CA LEU A 222 13.87 5.00 3.24
C LEU A 222 13.67 4.15 1.98
N ALA A 223 12.47 3.59 1.78
CA ALA A 223 12.12 2.81 0.59
C ALA A 223 12.21 3.65 -0.70
N GLU A 224 11.72 4.88 -0.66
CA GLU A 224 11.82 5.82 -1.78
C GLU A 224 13.28 6.08 -2.13
N ARG A 225 14.13 6.41 -1.15
CA ARG A 225 15.57 6.65 -1.37
C ARG A 225 16.24 5.45 -2.01
N ALA A 226 16.03 4.23 -1.49
CA ALA A 226 16.62 3.02 -2.05
C ALA A 226 16.27 2.82 -3.54
N LEU A 227 15.02 3.08 -3.94
CA LEU A 227 14.61 2.99 -5.34
C LEU A 227 15.21 4.09 -6.22
N LEU A 228 15.30 5.33 -5.71
CA LEU A 228 15.89 6.44 -6.45
C LEU A 228 17.40 6.30 -6.59
N ASP A 229 18.09 5.77 -5.56
CA ASP A 229 19.51 5.43 -5.62
C ASP A 229 19.78 4.34 -6.65
N ALA A 230 19.01 3.25 -6.62
CA ALA A 230 19.09 2.18 -7.60
C ALA A 230 18.81 2.67 -9.05
N THR A 231 18.00 3.71 -9.19
CA THR A 231 17.78 4.36 -10.49
C THR A 231 19.01 5.12 -10.97
N ARG A 232 19.70 5.85 -10.07
CA ARG A 232 20.97 6.53 -10.38
C ARG A 232 22.08 5.54 -10.74
N GLU A 233 22.09 4.37 -10.11
CA GLU A 233 22.99 3.27 -10.43
C GLU A 233 22.64 2.53 -11.73
N GLY A 234 21.47 2.82 -12.31
CA GLY A 234 21.01 2.19 -13.54
C GLY A 234 20.47 0.77 -13.36
N VAL A 235 20.07 0.37 -12.14
CA VAL A 235 19.47 -0.95 -11.87
C VAL A 235 18.03 -1.02 -12.39
N LEU A 236 17.27 0.05 -12.22
CA LEU A 236 15.87 0.16 -12.63
C LEU A 236 15.54 1.62 -12.98
N ARG A 237 14.30 1.91 -13.36
CA ARG A 237 13.79 3.29 -13.57
C ARG A 237 12.62 3.55 -12.63
N ALA A 238 12.91 4.08 -11.43
CA ALA A 238 11.90 4.35 -10.42
C ALA A 238 11.30 5.74 -10.53
N VAL A 239 10.00 5.79 -10.28
CA VAL A 239 9.21 7.00 -10.02
C VAL A 239 8.53 6.81 -8.68
N SER A 240 8.69 7.74 -7.74
CA SER A 240 7.89 7.76 -6.52
C SER A 240 6.77 8.78 -6.66
N LEU A 241 5.53 8.36 -6.36
CA LEU A 241 4.38 9.24 -6.27
C LEU A 241 3.95 9.39 -4.82
N ARG A 242 4.17 10.56 -4.24
CA ARG A 242 3.79 10.89 -2.87
C ARG A 242 2.32 11.29 -2.85
N LEU A 243 1.51 10.38 -2.32
CA LEU A 243 0.05 10.49 -2.26
C LEU A 243 -0.38 11.13 -0.93
N PRO A 244 -1.44 11.95 -0.93
CA PRO A 244 -2.09 12.43 0.29
C PRO A 244 -2.99 11.34 0.88
N THR A 245 -3.99 11.72 1.68
CA THR A 245 -4.99 10.77 2.19
C THR A 245 -5.82 10.22 1.04
N VAL A 246 -5.62 8.94 0.70
CA VAL A 246 -6.41 8.24 -0.32
C VAL A 246 -7.65 7.62 0.31
N TYR A 247 -8.81 7.81 -0.32
CA TYR A 247 -10.10 7.28 0.11
C TYR A 247 -10.91 6.76 -1.07
N GLY A 248 -11.97 6.02 -0.81
CA GLY A 248 -12.88 5.55 -1.86
C GLY A 248 -13.51 4.19 -1.53
N GLU A 249 -14.32 3.71 -2.45
CA GLU A 249 -14.90 2.38 -2.38
C GLU A 249 -13.86 1.29 -2.66
N SER A 250 -13.93 0.22 -1.89
CA SER A 250 -13.11 -0.98 -2.14
C SER A 250 -13.67 -1.77 -3.32
N ARG A 251 -12.78 -2.27 -4.18
CA ARG A 251 -13.18 -3.11 -5.33
C ARG A 251 -13.42 -4.57 -4.96
N THR A 252 -12.96 -4.96 -3.78
CA THR A 252 -13.18 -6.31 -3.25
C THR A 252 -13.45 -6.22 -1.74
N PRO A 253 -14.25 -7.12 -1.15
CA PRO A 253 -14.54 -7.11 0.28
C PRO A 253 -13.28 -7.22 1.15
N THR A 254 -12.23 -7.88 0.65
CA THR A 254 -10.98 -8.10 1.36
C THR A 254 -9.98 -6.95 1.25
N ALA A 255 -10.22 -5.98 0.36
CA ALA A 255 -9.35 -4.84 0.09
C ALA A 255 -9.81 -3.57 0.85
N ALA A 256 -10.33 -3.73 2.06
CA ALA A 256 -10.90 -2.62 2.81
C ALA A 256 -9.90 -1.48 3.01
N ASP A 257 -10.35 -0.26 2.74
CA ASP A 257 -9.68 0.95 3.18
C ASP A 257 -9.79 1.07 4.71
N GLY A 258 -8.66 1.24 5.39
CA GLY A 258 -8.59 1.50 6.83
C GLY A 258 -8.52 2.98 7.17
N GLY A 259 -8.76 3.89 6.21
CA GLY A 259 -8.65 5.33 6.39
C GLY A 259 -9.83 5.96 7.14
N VAL A 260 -9.66 7.23 7.51
CA VAL A 260 -10.62 8.00 8.30
C VAL A 260 -12.01 8.09 7.64
N VAL A 261 -12.07 8.19 6.30
CA VAL A 261 -13.34 8.28 5.57
C VAL A 261 -14.17 7.02 5.76
N THR A 262 -13.57 5.86 5.51
CA THR A 262 -14.23 4.56 5.66
C THR A 262 -14.60 4.25 7.11
N ALA A 263 -13.71 4.58 8.07
CA ALA A 263 -13.99 4.41 9.48
C ALA A 263 -15.22 5.24 9.91
N MET A 264 -15.29 6.50 9.52
CA MET A 264 -16.41 7.38 9.87
C MET A 264 -17.70 7.00 9.14
N ALA A 265 -17.62 6.56 7.89
CA ALA A 265 -18.79 6.07 7.16
C ALA A 265 -19.38 4.81 7.80
N ARG A 266 -18.56 3.86 8.25
CA ARG A 266 -19.04 2.69 9.00
C ARG A 266 -19.70 3.06 10.31
N ARG A 267 -19.11 3.96 11.08
CA ARG A 267 -19.74 4.45 12.32
C ARG A 267 -21.09 5.10 12.05
N ALA A 268 -21.17 5.96 11.03
CA ALA A 268 -22.42 6.60 10.64
C ALA A 268 -23.49 5.58 10.21
N LEU A 269 -23.13 4.56 9.42
CA LEU A 269 -24.02 3.47 9.03
C LEU A 269 -24.50 2.66 10.23
N ALA A 270 -23.64 2.44 11.22
CA ALA A 270 -23.99 1.81 12.50
C ALA A 270 -24.88 2.68 13.40
N GLY A 271 -25.14 3.94 13.03
CA GLY A 271 -25.91 4.89 13.84
C GLY A 271 -25.12 5.52 14.99
N GLU A 272 -23.80 5.42 14.98
CA GLU A 272 -22.92 5.93 16.03
C GLU A 272 -22.54 7.40 15.76
N PRO A 273 -22.39 8.24 16.82
CA PRO A 273 -21.86 9.59 16.68
C PRO A 273 -20.48 9.61 16.06
N LEU A 274 -20.21 10.60 15.21
CA LEU A 274 -18.87 10.82 14.63
C LEU A 274 -18.09 11.76 15.56
N THR A 275 -16.92 11.31 16.03
CA THR A 275 -16.10 12.09 16.94
C THR A 275 -15.02 12.85 16.19
N VAL A 276 -14.91 14.15 16.43
CA VAL A 276 -13.87 15.02 15.89
C VAL A 276 -13.06 15.63 17.03
N TRP A 277 -11.75 15.73 16.85
CA TRP A 277 -10.87 16.29 17.86
C TRP A 277 -10.91 17.82 17.84
N ARG A 278 -10.88 18.45 19.02
CA ARG A 278 -10.91 19.90 19.18
C ARG A 278 -12.11 20.50 18.43
N ASP A 279 -11.85 21.52 17.64
CA ASP A 279 -12.84 22.26 16.84
C ASP A 279 -13.12 21.66 15.44
N GLY A 280 -12.41 20.57 15.07
CA GLY A 280 -12.56 19.91 13.78
C GLY A 280 -11.92 20.64 12.62
N THR A 281 -11.06 21.63 12.85
CA THR A 281 -10.39 22.43 11.81
C THR A 281 -9.20 21.72 11.16
N ILE A 282 -8.75 20.59 11.72
CA ILE A 282 -7.67 19.79 11.12
C ILE A 282 -8.04 19.43 9.67
N GLY A 283 -7.20 19.85 8.73
CA GLY A 283 -7.43 19.68 7.29
C GLY A 283 -6.69 18.51 6.69
N ARG A 284 -7.26 17.94 5.62
CA ARG A 284 -6.64 16.91 4.80
C ARG A 284 -6.88 17.19 3.32
N ASP A 285 -5.88 16.93 2.48
CA ASP A 285 -6.07 16.74 1.05
C ASP A 285 -6.57 15.31 0.84
N LEU A 286 -7.74 15.15 0.23
CA LEU A 286 -8.43 13.88 0.06
C LEU A 286 -8.46 13.50 -1.42
N LEU A 287 -7.72 12.45 -1.79
CA LEU A 287 -7.62 11.96 -3.16
C LEU A 287 -8.43 10.66 -3.32
N HIS A 288 -9.33 10.63 -4.29
CA HIS A 288 -10.10 9.41 -4.57
C HIS A 288 -9.20 8.29 -5.11
N VAL A 289 -9.48 7.05 -4.71
CA VAL A 289 -8.67 5.86 -5.09
C VAL A 289 -8.53 5.67 -6.60
N ASP A 290 -9.58 6.00 -7.39
CA ASP A 290 -9.49 5.94 -8.86
C ASP A 290 -8.51 6.99 -9.42
N ASP A 291 -8.47 8.17 -8.83
CA ASP A 291 -7.53 9.22 -9.24
C ASP A 291 -6.10 8.86 -8.84
N ALA A 292 -5.89 8.28 -7.64
CA ALA A 292 -4.61 7.78 -7.19
C ALA A 292 -4.11 6.64 -8.10
N ALA A 293 -4.97 5.66 -8.41
CA ALA A 293 -4.63 4.58 -9.33
C ALA A 293 -4.27 5.10 -10.73
N ARG A 294 -5.03 6.08 -11.24
CA ARG A 294 -4.74 6.72 -12.53
C ARG A 294 -3.41 7.47 -12.50
N ALA A 295 -3.04 8.11 -11.38
CA ALA A 295 -1.74 8.74 -11.24
C ALA A 295 -0.60 7.72 -11.32
N LEU A 296 -0.72 6.58 -10.60
CA LEU A 296 0.28 5.51 -10.62
C LEU A 296 0.44 4.91 -12.02
N VAL A 297 -0.66 4.65 -12.73
CA VAL A 297 -0.64 4.16 -14.09
C VAL A 297 -0.04 5.20 -15.05
N THR A 298 -0.35 6.49 -14.88
CA THR A 298 0.28 7.58 -15.64
C THR A 298 1.79 7.68 -15.36
N GLY A 299 2.19 7.52 -14.09
CA GLY A 299 3.61 7.46 -13.70
C GLY A 299 4.35 6.33 -14.40
N LEU A 300 3.70 5.18 -14.55
CA LEU A 300 4.23 4.05 -15.29
C LEU A 300 4.37 4.37 -16.79
N ASP A 301 3.33 4.93 -17.40
CA ASP A 301 3.32 5.28 -18.83
C ASP A 301 4.37 6.35 -19.19
N ARG A 302 4.70 7.22 -18.25
CA ARG A 302 5.64 8.34 -18.44
C ARG A 302 6.96 8.17 -17.69
N VAL A 303 7.30 6.92 -17.32
CA VAL A 303 8.52 6.63 -16.55
C VAL A 303 9.79 7.18 -17.19
N GLY A 304 9.86 7.22 -18.53
CA GLY A 304 11.01 7.79 -19.25
C GLY A 304 11.30 9.25 -18.93
N GLU A 305 10.27 10.02 -18.58
CA GLU A 305 10.35 11.44 -18.25
C GLU A 305 10.35 11.71 -16.74
N LEU A 306 9.80 10.78 -15.97
CA LEU A 306 9.54 10.97 -14.56
C LEU A 306 10.55 10.29 -13.63
N ALA A 307 11.31 9.31 -14.13
CA ALA A 307 12.21 8.50 -13.32
C ALA A 307 13.32 9.30 -12.64
N GLY A 308 13.81 8.78 -11.52
CA GLY A 308 14.94 9.34 -10.77
C GLY A 308 14.56 10.38 -9.71
N ARG A 309 13.25 10.65 -9.51
CA ARG A 309 12.77 11.57 -8.49
C ARG A 309 11.39 11.20 -7.97
N HIS A 310 10.99 11.85 -6.89
CA HIS A 310 9.60 11.81 -6.45
C HIS A 310 8.77 12.94 -7.06
N TRP A 311 7.46 12.74 -7.04
CA TRP A 311 6.45 13.69 -7.47
C TRP A 311 5.31 13.69 -6.47
N VAL A 312 4.77 14.85 -6.14
CA VAL A 312 3.60 14.94 -5.29
C VAL A 312 2.33 14.92 -6.13
N VAL A 313 1.32 14.20 -5.65
CA VAL A 313 0.05 13.97 -6.34
C VAL A 313 -1.08 14.20 -5.35
N GLY A 314 -2.03 15.07 -5.69
CA GLY A 314 -3.15 15.41 -4.81
C GLY A 314 -4.18 16.28 -5.50
N THR A 315 -5.17 16.74 -4.74
CA THR A 315 -6.23 17.61 -5.25
C THR A 315 -5.90 19.09 -5.11
N GLY A 316 -4.98 19.44 -4.21
CA GLY A 316 -4.66 20.81 -3.84
C GLY A 316 -5.78 21.51 -3.05
N ARG A 317 -6.75 20.73 -2.53
CA ARG A 317 -7.90 21.25 -1.79
C ARG A 317 -7.92 20.73 -0.38
N MET A 318 -7.93 21.65 0.59
CA MET A 318 -8.08 21.32 1.99
C MET A 318 -9.54 21.03 2.33
N THR A 319 -9.79 19.93 3.02
CA THR A 319 -11.09 19.62 3.62
C THR A 319 -10.88 19.42 5.11
N THR A 320 -11.60 20.15 5.95
CA THR A 320 -11.53 19.96 7.40
C THR A 320 -12.19 18.65 7.82
N LEU A 321 -11.69 18.01 8.88
CA LEU A 321 -12.32 16.79 9.40
C LEU A 321 -13.74 17.03 9.87
N GLY A 322 -14.04 18.21 10.41
CA GLY A 322 -15.39 18.60 10.80
C GLY A 322 -16.35 18.65 9.59
N ASP A 323 -15.95 19.27 8.46
CA ASP A 323 -16.76 19.31 7.24
C ASP A 323 -16.90 17.95 6.60
N LEU A 324 -15.81 17.18 6.58
CA LEU A 324 -15.81 15.80 6.10
C LEU A 324 -16.84 14.96 6.85
N PHE A 325 -16.82 14.98 8.19
CA PHE A 325 -17.71 14.14 9.01
C PHE A 325 -19.17 14.59 8.90
N ARG A 326 -19.44 15.88 8.88
CA ARG A 326 -20.79 16.40 8.59
C ARG A 326 -21.31 15.95 7.21
N THR A 327 -20.42 15.93 6.21
CA THR A 327 -20.79 15.44 4.88
C THR A 327 -21.05 13.95 4.87
N VAL A 328 -20.22 13.15 5.52
CA VAL A 328 -20.42 11.69 5.66
C VAL A 328 -21.74 11.39 6.39
N ALA A 329 -22.04 12.09 7.50
CA ALA A 329 -23.29 11.91 8.25
C ALA A 329 -24.53 12.18 7.36
N ARG A 330 -24.51 13.27 6.56
CA ARG A 330 -25.60 13.58 5.61
C ARG A 330 -25.76 12.53 4.53
N LEU A 331 -24.65 12.15 3.86
CA LEU A 331 -24.68 11.14 2.81
C LEU A 331 -25.16 9.77 3.32
N THR A 332 -24.83 9.43 4.57
CA THR A 332 -25.34 8.22 5.21
C THR A 332 -26.85 8.32 5.47
N ALA A 333 -27.31 9.47 5.95
CA ALA A 333 -28.75 9.72 6.14
C ALA A 333 -29.52 9.59 4.80
N ASP A 334 -29.01 10.22 3.74
CA ASP A 334 -29.60 10.15 2.40
C ASP A 334 -29.62 8.69 1.85
N THR A 335 -28.59 7.91 2.16
CA THR A 335 -28.48 6.51 1.70
C THR A 335 -29.39 5.56 2.48
N THR A 336 -29.57 5.79 3.79
CA THR A 336 -30.27 4.87 4.70
C THR A 336 -31.72 5.28 5.00
N GLY A 337 -32.10 6.54 4.71
CA GLY A 337 -33.38 7.13 5.12
C GLY A 337 -33.48 7.43 6.62
N ARG A 338 -32.38 7.28 7.38
CA ARG A 338 -32.32 7.59 8.81
C ARG A 338 -31.89 9.03 9.04
N PRO A 339 -32.18 9.65 10.18
CA PRO A 339 -31.63 10.96 10.52
C PRO A 339 -30.09 10.93 10.55
N PRO A 340 -29.42 12.03 10.18
CA PRO A 340 -27.97 12.10 10.24
C PRO A 340 -27.46 11.95 11.67
N VAL A 341 -26.43 11.14 11.88
CA VAL A 341 -25.78 11.00 13.19
C VAL A 341 -25.08 12.30 13.58
N PRO A 342 -25.02 12.64 14.89
CA PRO A 342 -24.35 13.85 15.34
C PRO A 342 -22.84 13.76 15.15
N VAL A 343 -22.22 14.92 14.83
CA VAL A 343 -20.77 15.11 14.89
C VAL A 343 -20.44 15.80 16.21
N VAL A 344 -19.71 15.12 17.08
CA VAL A 344 -19.41 15.58 18.43
C VAL A 344 -17.93 15.84 18.62
N THR A 345 -17.62 16.93 19.28
CA THR A 345 -16.24 17.28 19.65
C THR A 345 -15.79 16.45 20.84
N VAL A 346 -14.57 15.91 20.76
CA VAL A 346 -13.93 15.20 21.87
C VAL A 346 -12.50 15.68 22.06
N GLU A 347 -11.98 15.56 23.25
CA GLU A 347 -10.57 15.82 23.51
C GLU A 347 -9.71 14.78 22.76
N PRO A 348 -8.56 15.20 22.24
CA PRO A 348 -7.61 14.26 21.66
C PRO A 348 -7.13 13.26 22.72
N PRO A 349 -6.88 11.99 22.35
CA PRO A 349 -6.34 11.02 23.29
C PRO A 349 -4.89 11.38 23.66
N ASP A 350 -4.41 10.94 24.82
CA ASP A 350 -3.06 11.23 25.35
C ASP A 350 -1.92 10.86 24.40
N HIS A 351 -2.16 9.89 23.52
CA HIS A 351 -1.19 9.45 22.51
C HIS A 351 -1.23 10.25 21.20
N ALA A 352 -2.01 11.33 21.12
CA ALA A 352 -2.02 12.22 19.96
C ALA A 352 -0.70 12.99 19.86
N THR A 353 -0.15 13.05 18.67
CA THR A 353 1.15 13.68 18.37
C THR A 353 0.96 14.97 17.58
N PRO A 354 1.93 15.88 17.54
CA PRO A 354 1.84 17.12 16.75
C PRO A 354 1.47 16.89 15.28
N VAL A 355 1.92 15.77 14.67
CA VAL A 355 1.63 15.41 13.27
C VAL A 355 0.13 15.17 13.03
N ASP A 356 -0.58 14.70 14.05
CA ASP A 356 -2.02 14.46 13.94
C ASP A 356 -2.82 15.75 13.69
N PHE A 357 -2.30 16.86 14.22
CA PHE A 357 -2.91 18.20 14.09
C PHE A 357 -2.36 19.00 12.91
N HIS A 358 -1.33 18.49 12.25
CA HIS A 358 -0.74 19.19 11.13
C HIS A 358 -1.62 19.10 9.89
N SER A 359 -1.81 20.21 9.19
CA SER A 359 -2.64 20.34 8.02
C SER A 359 -1.82 20.90 6.86
N PHE A 360 -1.86 20.25 5.72
CA PHE A 360 -1.30 20.78 4.46
C PHE A 360 -2.06 20.21 3.27
N THR A 361 -1.94 20.89 2.12
CA THR A 361 -2.40 20.41 0.83
C THR A 361 -1.21 20.09 -0.07
N VAL A 362 -1.46 19.38 -1.15
CA VAL A 362 -0.43 18.97 -2.10
C VAL A 362 -0.53 19.79 -3.38
N ASP A 363 0.56 20.42 -3.80
CA ASP A 363 0.65 21.06 -5.12
C ASP A 363 1.12 20.09 -6.19
N ALA A 364 0.19 19.48 -6.90
CA ALA A 364 0.46 18.55 -7.98
C ALA A 364 0.81 19.24 -9.33
N THR A 365 1.08 20.55 -9.36
CA THR A 365 1.30 21.32 -10.60
C THR A 365 2.47 20.77 -11.41
N ALA A 366 3.57 20.38 -10.75
CA ALA A 366 4.74 19.83 -11.44
C ALA A 366 4.39 18.51 -12.15
N PHE A 367 3.69 17.59 -11.46
CA PHE A 367 3.24 16.33 -12.03
C PHE A 367 2.21 16.55 -13.15
N HIS A 368 1.27 17.48 -12.96
CA HIS A 368 0.30 17.88 -14.00
C HIS A 368 1.00 18.36 -15.27
N ARG A 369 1.98 19.25 -15.15
CA ARG A 369 2.73 19.78 -16.30
C ARG A 369 3.48 18.68 -17.06
N ALA A 370 4.07 17.74 -16.34
CA ALA A 370 4.82 16.65 -16.94
C ALA A 370 3.92 15.60 -17.62
N THR A 371 2.69 15.39 -17.13
CA THR A 371 1.87 14.23 -17.52
C THR A 371 0.46 14.57 -18.02
N ALA A 372 0.01 15.82 -17.87
CA ALA A 372 -1.38 16.27 -18.04
C ALA A 372 -2.38 15.54 -17.08
N TRP A 373 -1.89 14.84 -16.05
CA TRP A 373 -2.75 14.25 -15.05
C TRP A 373 -3.37 15.31 -14.14
N ALA A 374 -4.65 15.17 -13.85
CA ALA A 374 -5.37 15.96 -12.85
C ALA A 374 -6.44 15.09 -12.16
N PRO A 375 -6.82 15.38 -10.91
CA PRO A 375 -7.89 14.65 -10.25
C PRO A 375 -9.23 14.89 -10.99
N ARG A 376 -10.05 13.85 -11.11
CA ARG A 376 -11.32 13.88 -11.86
C ARG A 376 -12.54 13.60 -11.00
N VAL A 377 -12.37 12.98 -9.83
CA VAL A 377 -13.49 12.60 -8.96
C VAL A 377 -13.72 13.72 -7.94
N PRO A 378 -14.84 14.47 -8.04
CA PRO A 378 -15.18 15.46 -7.03
C PRO A 378 -15.40 14.81 -5.67
N LEU A 379 -14.99 15.49 -4.58
CA LEU A 379 -15.03 14.94 -3.23
C LEU A 379 -16.41 14.37 -2.85
N HIS A 380 -17.49 15.14 -3.08
CA HIS A 380 -18.84 14.71 -2.73
C HIS A 380 -19.29 13.46 -3.52
N VAL A 381 -18.86 13.31 -4.79
CA VAL A 381 -19.14 12.12 -5.59
C VAL A 381 -18.41 10.91 -5.03
N GLY A 382 -17.11 11.06 -4.73
CA GLY A 382 -16.31 9.98 -4.14
C GLY A 382 -16.85 9.55 -2.78
N LEU A 383 -17.24 10.49 -1.91
CA LEU A 383 -17.83 10.19 -0.61
C LEU A 383 -19.18 9.45 -0.76
N SER A 384 -20.05 9.91 -1.66
CA SER A 384 -21.33 9.24 -1.94
C SER A 384 -21.12 7.81 -2.42
N ARG A 385 -20.17 7.59 -3.34
CA ARG A 385 -19.82 6.24 -3.83
C ARG A 385 -19.32 5.35 -2.69
N THR A 386 -18.46 5.89 -1.82
CA THR A 386 -17.89 5.16 -0.68
C THR A 386 -18.98 4.74 0.31
N VAL A 387 -19.85 5.67 0.73
CA VAL A 387 -20.96 5.40 1.66
C VAL A 387 -21.91 4.38 1.07
N SER A 388 -22.32 4.55 -0.20
CA SER A 388 -23.24 3.62 -0.88
C SER A 388 -22.64 2.21 -1.04
N ALA A 389 -21.33 2.10 -1.27
CA ALA A 389 -20.65 0.80 -1.37
C ALA A 389 -20.60 0.08 -0.01
N LEU A 390 -20.34 0.80 1.07
CA LEU A 390 -20.32 0.26 2.42
C LEU A 390 -21.72 -0.18 2.87
N ALA A 391 -22.76 0.63 2.61
CA ALA A 391 -24.14 0.30 2.92
C ALA A 391 -24.61 -1.01 2.24
N ARG A 392 -24.23 -1.22 0.97
CA ARG A 392 -24.52 -2.48 0.28
C ARG A 392 -23.78 -3.68 0.86
N GLY A 393 -22.54 -3.51 1.30
CA GLY A 393 -21.72 -4.56 1.91
C GLY A 393 -22.24 -4.98 3.30
N GLU A 394 -22.74 -4.05 4.09
CA GLU A 394 -23.34 -4.33 5.39
C GLU A 394 -24.70 -5.04 5.24
N GLY A 395 -25.54 -4.61 4.31
CA GLY A 395 -26.81 -5.28 4.02
C GLY A 395 -26.63 -6.74 3.54
N ALA A 396 -25.56 -7.05 2.80
CA ALA A 396 -25.24 -8.40 2.39
C ALA A 396 -24.78 -9.28 3.57
N GLY A 397 -24.10 -8.70 4.56
CA GLY A 397 -23.65 -9.38 5.78
C GLY A 397 -24.83 -9.75 6.70
N GLU A 398 -25.80 -8.87 6.85
CA GLU A 398 -27.04 -9.14 7.61
C GLU A 398 -27.92 -10.21 6.94
N ALA A 399 -28.00 -10.19 5.62
CA ALA A 399 -28.77 -11.19 4.86
C ALA A 399 -28.17 -12.61 4.89
N LEU A 400 -26.86 -12.72 5.14
CA LEU A 400 -26.12 -13.99 5.22
C LEU A 400 -25.98 -14.52 6.64
N GLY A 401 -26.58 -13.87 7.67
CA GLY A 401 -26.60 -14.37 9.04
C GLY A 401 -25.23 -14.51 9.71
N VAL A 402 -24.20 -13.80 9.24
CA VAL A 402 -22.89 -13.76 9.89
C VAL A 402 -23.01 -12.85 11.10
N GLY A 403 -23.29 -13.42 12.27
CA GLY A 403 -23.47 -12.75 13.53
C GLY A 403 -22.28 -11.86 13.88
N ARG A 404 -22.56 -10.67 14.40
CA ARG A 404 -21.58 -9.79 15.05
C ARG A 404 -20.82 -10.58 16.10
N PRO A 405 -19.50 -10.44 16.25
CA PRO A 405 -18.80 -10.93 17.42
C PRO A 405 -19.44 -10.26 18.65
N SER A 406 -20.05 -11.07 19.50
CA SER A 406 -20.55 -10.66 20.80
C SER A 406 -19.36 -10.15 21.64
N GLU A 407 -19.34 -8.88 21.96
CA GLU A 407 -18.53 -8.37 23.06
C GLU A 407 -19.11 -8.92 24.36
N ALA A 408 -18.61 -10.09 24.79
CA ALA A 408 -18.86 -10.61 26.12
C ALA A 408 -18.06 -9.75 27.11
N GLY A 409 -18.75 -8.77 27.68
CA GLY A 409 -18.26 -7.98 28.79
C GLY A 409 -18.11 -8.84 30.04
N GLY A 410 -16.87 -9.05 30.45
CA GLY A 410 -16.54 -9.49 31.79
C GLY A 410 -16.54 -8.29 32.75
N ALA A 411 -17.69 -7.93 33.29
CA ALA A 411 -17.78 -7.09 34.47
C ALA A 411 -17.69 -8.00 35.71
N GLU A 412 -16.52 -8.17 36.24
CA GLU A 412 -16.33 -8.74 37.57
C GLU A 412 -16.89 -7.79 38.63
N ARG A 413 -18.01 -8.19 39.20
CA ARG A 413 -18.55 -7.56 40.41
C ARG A 413 -17.69 -7.96 41.60
N LEU A 414 -16.97 -7.02 42.17
CA LEU A 414 -16.43 -7.12 43.53
C LEU A 414 -17.59 -7.08 44.48
N GLY A 415 -18.00 -8.27 44.96
CA GLY A 415 -18.92 -8.44 46.06
C GLY A 415 -18.17 -8.29 47.36
N GLY A 416 -18.49 -7.21 48.09
CA GLY A 416 -18.10 -7.10 49.50
C GLY A 416 -18.83 -8.12 50.33
N SER A 417 -18.13 -8.78 51.21
CA SER A 417 -18.72 -9.47 52.37
C SER A 417 -18.05 -8.97 53.64
N ASP A 418 -18.78 -8.10 54.34
CA ASP A 418 -18.64 -7.90 55.77
C ASP A 418 -18.85 -9.23 56.54
N THR A 419 -17.92 -9.60 57.39
CA THR A 419 -18.23 -10.40 58.56
C THR A 419 -17.43 -9.90 59.77
N ALA A 420 -18.14 -9.26 60.63
CA ALA A 420 -17.74 -9.03 62.00
C ALA A 420 -17.77 -10.33 62.80
N GLY A 421 -16.87 -10.50 63.73
CA GLY A 421 -16.85 -11.64 64.67
C GLY A 421 -15.64 -11.63 65.57
N ARG A 422 -15.64 -10.92 66.60
CA ARG A 422 -15.46 -11.16 68.05
C ARG A 422 -14.45 -12.24 68.51
N SER A 423 -13.64 -11.78 69.42
CA SER A 423 -13.22 -12.43 70.70
C SER A 423 -11.95 -13.26 70.70
N GLY A 424 -11.03 -12.84 71.56
CA GLY A 424 -9.93 -13.56 72.11
C GLY A 424 -8.75 -12.68 72.42
#